data_dec5514429600e7b0feecd5a680b7fa5
#
_entry.id   dec5514429600e7b0feecd5a680b7fa5
#
_cell.length_a   1.000
_cell.length_b   1.000
_cell.length_c   1.000
_cell.angle_alpha   90.00
_cell.angle_beta   90.00
_cell.angle_gamma   90.00
#
_symmetry.space_group_name_H-M   'P 1'
#
loop_
_entity.id
_entity.type
_entity.pdbx_description
1 polymer ?
#
loop_
_entity_poly.entity_id
_entity_poly.type
_entity_poly.pdbx_seq_one_letter_code
_entity_poly.pdbx_strand_id
1 'polypeptide(L)'
;MEDTAKIQLSPSVEDYLKGIYTLTERGDSASTSALAQTLGVQPASITGMIKRLATLGYVEHLPYKGVQLTKNGSIEALRIIRRHRVLETYLQERLGYTWSEVHQEADLLEHAVSDKLISRMAKVLKDPTHDPHGA
;
A
#
# COMPACT_ATOMS: atom_id res chain seq x y z
N MET A 1 10.72 0.94 -26.27
CA MET A 1 10.54 1.00 -25.73
C MET A 1 10.26 1.35 -24.87
N GLU A 2 9.91 1.72 -24.67
CA GLU A 2 9.64 2.10 -24.03
C GLU A 2 9.44 2.09 -23.03
N ASP A 3 9.84 2.25 -22.91
CA ASP A 3 9.62 2.24 -22.00
C ASP A 3 9.03 2.56 -21.17
N THR A 4 8.73 2.61 -21.37
CA THR A 4 7.76 2.95 -20.39
C THR A 4 8.34 2.77 -19.04
N ALA A 5 9.17 3.64 -18.70
CA ALA A 5 9.61 3.77 -17.34
C ALA A 5 8.34 3.91 -16.52
N LYS A 6 7.91 2.86 -15.90
CA LYS A 6 6.98 2.98 -14.81
C LYS A 6 7.59 3.99 -13.87
N ILE A 7 6.92 5.13 -13.70
CA ILE A 7 7.31 6.08 -12.69
C ILE A 7 7.23 5.34 -11.36
N GLN A 8 8.37 5.12 -10.75
CA GLN A 8 8.40 4.46 -9.47
C GLN A 8 7.87 5.45 -8.43
N LEU A 9 6.80 5.07 -7.76
CA LEU A 9 6.21 5.91 -6.74
C LEU A 9 7.10 5.91 -5.51
N SER A 10 7.12 7.04 -4.79
CA SER A 10 7.87 7.11 -3.54
C SER A 10 7.21 6.22 -2.48
N PRO A 11 7.99 5.75 -1.49
CA PRO A 11 7.39 4.99 -0.37
C PRO A 11 6.25 5.75 0.32
N SER A 12 6.39 7.06 0.48
CA SER A 12 5.35 7.87 1.10
C SER A 12 4.06 7.85 0.31
N VAL A 13 4.13 8.01 -1.01
CA VAL A 13 2.94 7.93 -1.88
C VAL A 13 2.31 6.55 -1.77
N GLU A 14 3.11 5.50 -1.81
CA GLU A 14 2.61 4.13 -1.70
C GLU A 14 1.92 3.88 -0.36
N ASP A 15 2.48 4.38 0.73
CA ASP A 15 1.85 4.25 2.06
C ASP A 15 0.51 4.96 2.12
N TYR A 16 0.40 6.15 1.52
CA TYR A 16 -0.87 6.87 1.47
C TYR A 16 -1.92 6.09 0.69
N LEU A 17 -1.56 5.56 -0.47
CA LEU A 17 -2.50 4.79 -1.29
C LEU A 17 -2.97 3.55 -0.54
N LYS A 18 -2.07 2.85 0.11
CA LYS A 18 -2.40 1.68 0.93
C LYS A 18 -3.32 2.07 2.09
N GLY A 19 -3.02 3.17 2.77
CA GLY A 19 -3.83 3.65 3.89
C GLY A 19 -5.24 4.04 3.47
N ILE A 20 -5.38 4.76 2.36
CA ILE A 20 -6.69 5.14 1.83
C ILE A 20 -7.49 3.90 1.47
N TYR A 21 -6.85 2.94 0.79
CA TYR A 21 -7.52 1.70 0.42
C TYR A 21 -8.04 0.96 1.67
N THR A 22 -7.19 0.82 2.66
CA THR A 22 -7.55 0.10 3.89
C THR A 22 -8.73 0.76 4.61
N LEU A 23 -8.71 2.09 4.72
CA LEU A 23 -9.81 2.81 5.37
C LEU A 23 -11.12 2.68 4.60
N THR A 24 -11.08 2.88 3.29
CA THR A 24 -12.31 2.88 2.48
C THR A 24 -12.86 1.47 2.30
N GLU A 25 -12.00 0.45 2.24
CA GLU A 25 -12.44 -0.94 2.11
C GLU A 25 -13.26 -1.40 3.32
N ARG A 26 -12.88 -0.98 4.51
CA ARG A 26 -13.64 -1.35 5.71
C ARG A 26 -14.79 -0.40 6.01
N GLY A 27 -15.11 0.53 5.09
CA GLY A 27 -16.25 1.42 5.21
C GLY A 27 -15.98 2.73 5.93
N ASP A 28 -14.75 2.98 6.37
CA ASP A 28 -14.39 4.23 7.02
C ASP A 28 -14.13 5.33 6.00
N SER A 29 -14.36 6.58 6.39
CA SER A 29 -13.98 7.73 5.55
C SER A 29 -12.47 7.93 5.61
N ALA A 30 -11.87 8.21 4.47
CA ALA A 30 -10.47 8.62 4.41
C ALA A 30 -10.37 10.13 4.60
N SER A 31 -10.73 10.57 5.81
CA SER A 31 -10.64 11.98 6.21
C SER A 31 -9.19 12.32 6.56
N THR A 32 -8.90 13.62 6.63
CA THR A 32 -7.58 14.08 7.06
C THR A 32 -7.21 13.50 8.42
N SER A 33 -8.15 13.50 9.37
CA SER A 33 -7.91 12.96 10.71
C SER A 33 -7.63 11.47 10.69
N ALA A 34 -8.44 10.71 9.94
CA ALA A 34 -8.28 9.27 9.85
C ALA A 34 -6.95 8.91 9.22
N LEU A 35 -6.56 9.60 8.15
CA LEU A 35 -5.28 9.38 7.49
C LEU A 35 -4.10 9.73 8.37
N ALA A 36 -4.18 10.86 9.08
CA ALA A 36 -3.12 11.27 9.99
C ALA A 36 -2.89 10.21 11.06
N GLN A 37 -3.96 9.69 11.64
CA GLN A 37 -3.88 8.66 12.66
C GLN A 37 -3.33 7.35 12.09
N THR A 38 -3.83 6.92 10.92
CA THR A 38 -3.41 5.67 10.29
C THR A 38 -1.94 5.70 9.89
N LEU A 39 -1.48 6.84 9.36
CA LEU A 39 -0.13 6.97 8.83
C LEU A 39 0.88 7.50 9.85
N GLY A 40 0.42 7.95 11.00
CA GLY A 40 1.30 8.50 12.03
C GLY A 40 1.98 9.79 11.62
N VAL A 41 1.28 10.64 10.84
CA VAL A 41 1.83 11.91 10.37
C VAL A 41 0.95 13.07 10.83
N GLN A 42 1.51 14.28 10.76
CA GLN A 42 0.76 15.47 11.14
C GLN A 42 -0.35 15.78 10.14
N PRO A 43 -1.53 16.23 10.57
CA PRO A 43 -2.62 16.56 9.65
C PRO A 43 -2.24 17.56 8.56
N ALA A 44 -1.36 18.51 8.87
CA ALA A 44 -0.91 19.49 7.87
C ALA A 44 -0.22 18.83 6.68
N SER A 45 0.49 17.73 6.91
CA SER A 45 1.17 16.98 5.84
C SER A 45 0.19 16.29 4.91
N ILE A 46 -0.97 15.91 5.44
CA ILE A 46 -2.00 15.19 4.67
C ILE A 46 -2.51 16.04 3.52
N THR A 47 -2.84 17.31 3.80
CA THR A 47 -3.43 18.20 2.78
C THR A 47 -2.54 18.33 1.56
N GLY A 48 -1.25 18.55 1.78
CA GLY A 48 -0.29 18.67 0.67
C GLY A 48 -0.15 17.39 -0.15
N MET A 49 -0.08 16.27 0.55
CA MET A 49 0.04 14.97 -0.14
C MET A 49 -1.23 14.62 -0.92
N ILE A 50 -2.42 14.91 -0.37
CA ILE A 50 -3.67 14.67 -1.07
C ILE A 50 -3.73 15.47 -2.37
N LYS A 51 -3.30 16.73 -2.33
CA LYS A 51 -3.23 17.55 -3.56
C LYS A 51 -2.32 16.91 -4.59
N ARG A 52 -1.16 16.40 -4.16
CA ARG A 52 -0.23 15.74 -5.04
C ARG A 52 -0.83 14.47 -5.64
N LEU A 53 -1.49 13.65 -4.81
CA LEU A 53 -2.13 12.42 -5.27
C LEU A 53 -3.25 12.70 -6.25
N ALA A 54 -4.00 13.78 -6.03
CA ALA A 54 -5.06 14.20 -6.96
C ALA A 54 -4.47 14.62 -8.30
N THR A 55 -3.36 15.38 -8.28
CA THR A 55 -2.66 15.78 -9.49
C THR A 55 -2.14 14.57 -10.27
N LEU A 56 -1.68 13.55 -9.54
CA LEU A 56 -1.19 12.31 -10.15
C LEU A 56 -2.33 11.42 -10.66
N GLY A 57 -3.58 11.76 -10.34
CA GLY A 57 -4.73 11.00 -10.81
C GLY A 57 -5.08 9.79 -9.96
N TYR A 58 -4.60 9.73 -8.73
CA TYR A 58 -4.81 8.57 -7.86
C TYR A 58 -5.95 8.73 -6.87
N VAL A 59 -6.34 9.96 -6.55
CA VAL A 59 -7.44 10.20 -5.61
C VAL A 59 -8.35 11.29 -6.14
N GLU A 60 -9.57 11.33 -5.61
CA GLU A 60 -10.51 12.41 -5.84
C GLU A 60 -11.22 12.75 -4.54
N HIS A 61 -11.58 14.02 -4.37
CA HIS A 61 -12.29 14.47 -3.19
C HIS A 61 -13.77 14.10 -3.25
N LEU A 62 -14.29 13.67 -2.10
CA LEU A 62 -15.72 13.48 -1.91
C LEU A 62 -16.20 14.56 -0.95
N PRO A 63 -17.28 15.30 -1.30
CA PRO A 63 -17.79 16.32 -0.39
C PRO A 63 -18.09 15.72 0.98
N TYR A 64 -17.52 16.32 2.02
CA TYR A 64 -17.74 15.95 3.42
C TYR A 64 -17.28 14.54 3.81
N LYS A 65 -16.63 13.80 2.91
CA LYS A 65 -16.25 12.40 3.18
C LYS A 65 -14.76 12.12 3.02
N GLY A 66 -13.96 13.16 2.80
CA GLY A 66 -12.53 12.97 2.59
C GLY A 66 -12.23 12.63 1.14
N VAL A 67 -11.42 11.60 0.93
CA VAL A 67 -11.01 11.22 -0.42
C VAL A 67 -11.32 9.75 -0.69
N GLN A 68 -11.37 9.42 -1.97
CA GLN A 68 -11.44 8.03 -2.41
C GLN A 68 -10.40 7.82 -3.50
N LEU A 69 -10.01 6.58 -3.70
CA LEU A 69 -9.08 6.22 -4.76
C LEU A 69 -9.81 6.22 -6.10
N THR A 70 -9.12 6.71 -7.13
CA THR A 70 -9.56 6.50 -8.50
C THR A 70 -9.26 5.06 -8.89
N LYS A 71 -9.68 4.65 -10.09
CA LYS A 71 -9.33 3.34 -10.62
C LYS A 71 -7.81 3.13 -10.62
N ASN A 72 -7.05 4.13 -11.08
CA ASN A 72 -5.60 4.05 -11.11
C ASN A 72 -5.01 3.99 -9.71
N GLY A 73 -5.55 4.76 -8.77
CA GLY A 73 -5.11 4.72 -7.39
C GLY A 73 -5.34 3.35 -6.75
N SER A 74 -6.50 2.75 -7.04
CA SER A 74 -6.82 1.41 -6.53
C SER A 74 -5.86 0.36 -7.07
N ILE A 75 -5.51 0.45 -8.34
CA ILE A 75 -4.55 -0.49 -8.95
C ILE A 75 -3.20 -0.42 -8.22
N GLU A 76 -2.71 0.81 -7.98
CA GLU A 76 -1.43 0.98 -7.30
C GLU A 76 -1.50 0.53 -5.82
N ALA A 77 -2.60 0.84 -5.15
CA ALA A 77 -2.79 0.43 -3.76
C ALA A 77 -2.78 -1.10 -3.64
N LEU A 78 -3.51 -1.77 -4.52
CA LEU A 78 -3.57 -3.23 -4.51
C LEU A 78 -2.23 -3.86 -4.83
N ARG A 79 -1.43 -3.23 -5.69
CA ARG A 79 -0.08 -3.71 -6.00
C ARG A 79 0.80 -3.71 -4.75
N ILE A 80 0.74 -2.66 -3.96
CA ILE A 80 1.52 -2.57 -2.72
C ILE A 80 0.98 -3.55 -1.67
N ILE A 81 -0.33 -3.68 -1.56
CA ILE A 81 -0.94 -4.62 -0.62
C ILE A 81 -0.55 -6.06 -0.96
N ARG A 82 -0.52 -6.41 -2.26
CA ARG A 82 -0.09 -7.74 -2.69
C ARG A 82 1.38 -7.98 -2.32
N ARG A 83 2.25 -6.98 -2.53
CA ARG A 83 3.66 -7.08 -2.14
C ARG A 83 3.80 -7.35 -0.66
N HIS A 84 3.05 -6.62 0.16
CA HIS A 84 3.08 -6.79 1.60
C HIS A 84 2.66 -8.22 1.98
N ARG A 85 1.56 -8.70 1.40
CA ARG A 85 1.02 -10.03 1.67
C ARG A 85 2.02 -11.14 1.31
N VAL A 86 2.62 -11.04 0.13
CA VAL A 86 3.60 -12.04 -0.33
C VAL A 86 4.84 -12.01 0.55
N LEU A 87 5.33 -10.81 0.88
CA LEU A 87 6.52 -10.66 1.73
C LEU A 87 6.30 -11.24 3.11
N GLU A 88 5.18 -10.90 3.78
CA GLU A 88 4.91 -11.44 5.12
C GLU A 88 4.85 -12.96 5.09
N THR A 89 4.15 -13.51 4.13
CA THR A 89 3.99 -14.96 4.03
C THR A 89 5.33 -15.64 3.78
N TYR A 90 6.13 -15.09 2.86
CA TYR A 90 7.44 -15.66 2.54
C TYR A 90 8.40 -15.60 3.73
N LEU A 91 8.47 -14.45 4.38
CA LEU A 91 9.35 -14.26 5.53
C LEU A 91 9.00 -15.24 6.65
N GLN A 92 7.72 -15.41 6.92
CA GLN A 92 7.28 -16.30 7.98
C GLN A 92 7.50 -17.77 7.61
N GLU A 93 7.06 -18.19 6.44
CA GLU A 93 7.07 -19.61 6.07
C GLU A 93 8.44 -20.12 5.65
N ARG A 94 9.25 -19.26 5.04
CA ARG A 94 10.51 -19.71 4.44
C ARG A 94 11.74 -19.23 5.18
N LEU A 95 11.64 -18.11 5.91
CA LEU A 95 12.79 -17.55 6.59
C LEU A 95 12.66 -17.56 8.11
N GLY A 96 11.56 -18.09 8.63
CA GLY A 96 11.39 -18.26 10.07
C GLY A 96 11.13 -17.00 10.86
N TYR A 97 10.68 -15.94 10.22
CA TYR A 97 10.30 -14.73 10.96
C TYR A 97 9.12 -15.02 11.87
N THR A 98 9.13 -14.41 13.04
CA THR A 98 8.01 -14.56 13.97
C THR A 98 6.84 -13.69 13.55
N TRP A 99 5.67 -14.01 14.08
CA TRP A 99 4.45 -13.24 13.86
C TRP A 99 4.66 -11.75 14.17
N SER A 100 5.36 -11.44 15.25
CA SER A 100 5.54 -10.05 15.67
C SER A 100 6.60 -9.29 14.85
N GLU A 101 7.50 -9.99 14.17
CA GLU A 101 8.57 -9.37 13.39
C GLU A 101 8.19 -9.11 11.95
N VAL A 102 7.33 -9.96 11.40
CA VAL A 102 7.14 -10.04 9.95
C VAL A 102 6.51 -8.79 9.35
N HIS A 103 5.56 -8.18 10.07
CA HIS A 103 4.83 -7.02 9.53
C HIS A 103 5.77 -5.83 9.31
N GLN A 104 6.61 -5.56 10.29
CA GLN A 104 7.54 -4.44 10.23
C GLN A 104 8.56 -4.61 9.10
N GLU A 105 9.07 -5.84 8.95
CA GLU A 105 10.02 -6.14 7.88
C GLU A 105 9.37 -5.99 6.51
N ALA A 106 8.14 -6.49 6.36
CA ALA A 106 7.41 -6.38 5.10
C ALA A 106 7.13 -4.92 4.74
N ASP A 107 6.79 -4.09 5.73
CA ASP A 107 6.57 -2.66 5.50
C ASP A 107 7.80 -1.98 4.90
N LEU A 108 8.98 -2.38 5.32
CA LEU A 108 10.22 -1.83 4.77
C LEU A 108 10.48 -2.33 3.35
N LEU A 109 10.32 -3.62 3.13
CA LEU A 109 10.69 -4.26 1.87
C LEU A 109 9.72 -3.99 0.73
N GLU A 110 8.45 -3.78 1.03
CA GLU A 110 7.42 -3.68 -0.02
C GLU A 110 7.67 -2.54 -1.00
N HIS A 111 8.39 -1.50 -0.56
CA HIS A 111 8.69 -0.34 -1.40
C HIS A 111 9.94 -0.55 -2.26
N ALA A 112 10.73 -1.56 -1.99
CA ALA A 112 12.03 -1.74 -2.63
C ALA A 112 12.12 -2.96 -3.54
N VAL A 113 11.27 -3.97 -3.33
CA VAL A 113 11.34 -5.21 -4.10
C VAL A 113 10.78 -5.03 -5.51
N SER A 114 11.34 -5.75 -6.47
CA SER A 114 10.86 -5.71 -7.85
C SER A 114 9.61 -6.57 -8.00
N ASP A 115 8.83 -6.27 -9.04
CA ASP A 115 7.67 -7.10 -9.39
C ASP A 115 8.11 -8.53 -9.71
N LYS A 116 9.26 -8.68 -10.34
CA LYS A 116 9.80 -9.99 -10.67
C LYS A 116 10.07 -10.81 -9.41
N LEU A 117 10.69 -10.19 -8.40
CA LEU A 117 10.97 -10.88 -7.14
C LEU A 117 9.67 -11.31 -6.46
N ILE A 118 8.71 -10.40 -6.38
CA ILE A 118 7.41 -10.71 -5.78
C ILE A 118 6.74 -11.88 -6.51
N SER A 119 6.75 -11.87 -7.85
CA SER A 119 6.15 -12.95 -8.63
C SER A 119 6.83 -14.29 -8.38
N ARG A 120 8.16 -14.30 -8.25
CA ARG A 120 8.91 -15.51 -7.95
C ARG A 120 8.61 -16.03 -6.54
N MET A 121 8.55 -15.12 -5.57
CA MET A 121 8.19 -15.49 -4.21
C MET A 121 6.77 -16.04 -4.12
N ALA A 122 5.83 -15.40 -4.83
CA ALA A 122 4.44 -15.86 -4.85
C ALA A 122 4.33 -17.26 -5.44
N LYS A 123 5.10 -17.58 -6.47
CA LYS A 123 5.10 -18.92 -7.06
C LYS A 123 5.59 -19.96 -6.07
N VAL A 124 6.64 -19.64 -5.31
CA VAL A 124 7.15 -20.55 -4.28
C VAL A 124 6.08 -20.81 -3.22
N LEU A 125 5.27 -19.82 -2.92
CA LEU A 125 4.19 -19.90 -1.92
C LEU A 125 2.87 -20.37 -2.51
N LYS A 126 2.80 -20.62 -3.81
CA LYS A 126 1.58 -20.97 -4.53
C LYS A 126 0.54 -19.85 -4.49
N ASP A 127 0.99 -18.61 -4.69
CA ASP A 127 0.15 -17.41 -4.76
C ASP A 127 -0.78 -17.23 -3.54
N PRO A 128 -0.23 -16.86 -2.39
CA PRO A 128 -1.03 -16.67 -1.18
C PRO A 128 -2.05 -15.55 -1.37
N THR A 129 -3.28 -15.78 -0.92
CA THR A 129 -4.36 -14.79 -0.99
C THR A 129 -4.46 -13.94 0.26
N HIS A 130 -3.86 -14.40 1.36
CA HIS A 130 -3.86 -13.70 2.64
C HIS A 130 -2.47 -13.77 3.24
N ASP A 131 -2.11 -12.75 4.02
CA ASP A 131 -0.87 -12.79 4.77
C ASP A 131 -1.08 -13.55 6.09
N PRO A 132 -0.02 -13.77 6.88
CA PRO A 132 -0.16 -14.49 8.16
C PRO A 132 -1.11 -13.84 9.15
N HIS A 133 -1.43 -12.55 8.97
CA HIS A 133 -2.34 -11.82 9.85
C HIS A 133 -3.77 -11.80 9.32
N GLY A 134 -4.03 -12.46 8.20
CA GLY A 134 -5.35 -12.58 7.62
C GLY A 134 -5.77 -11.45 6.69
N ALA A 135 -4.85 -10.58 6.34
CA ALA A 135 -5.17 -9.43 5.47
C ALA A 135 -5.15 -9.76 3.98
#